data_4f045ce536455c88e9a7f8a80e60e98d
#
_entry.id   4f045ce536455c88e9a7f8a80e60e98d
#
_cell.length_a   1.000
_cell.length_b   1.000
_cell.length_c   1.000
_cell.angle_alpha   90.00
_cell.angle_beta   90.00
_cell.angle_gamma   90.00
#
_symmetry.space_group_name_H-M   'P 1'
#
loop_
_entity.id
_entity.type
_entity.pdbx_description
1 polymer ?
#
loop_
_entity_poly.entity_id
_entity_poly.type
_entity_poly.pdbx_seq_one_letter_code
_entity_poly.pdbx_strand_id
1 'polypeptide(L)'
;MMRAIPQTAIAALLAACLLAACGHTPTQAELTAVDAMIQHTDSMSAEMDRADTDALRHMEALFEAERPALDKRFADTLNPREAEVLGNYHRAMAERLPGLLAQLAGERVELDSAGHRLRDLRHDMQQGLMGRAQRTSALDAEKRWNTTLRQQLDSINARTHALVRDRKAWRAAIDSLLRP
;
A
#
# COMPACT_ATOMS: atom_id res chain seq x y z
N MET A 1 -12.06 -14.34 -66.28
CA MET A 1 -10.61 -14.54 -66.20
C MET A 1 -10.20 -14.55 -64.74
N MET A 2 -10.12 -15.69 -64.08
CA MET A 2 -9.63 -15.82 -62.72
C MET A 2 -8.08 -15.93 -62.77
N ARG A 3 -7.40 -14.91 -62.22
CA ARG A 3 -5.94 -14.97 -62.05
C ARG A 3 -5.60 -15.91 -60.89
N ALA A 4 -4.92 -17.02 -61.20
CA ALA A 4 -4.39 -17.93 -60.22
C ALA A 4 -3.33 -17.19 -59.39
N ILE A 5 -3.54 -17.06 -58.05
CA ILE A 5 -2.53 -16.53 -57.12
C ILE A 5 -1.42 -17.58 -57.02
N PRO A 6 -0.16 -17.23 -57.30
CA PRO A 6 0.92 -18.21 -57.24
C PRO A 6 1.10 -18.71 -55.80
N GLN A 7 1.15 -20.03 -55.64
CA GLN A 7 1.32 -20.73 -54.35
C GLN A 7 2.56 -20.26 -53.57
N THR A 8 3.56 -19.71 -54.27
CA THR A 8 4.76 -19.12 -53.69
C THR A 8 4.48 -17.82 -52.87
N ALA A 9 3.45 -17.05 -53.25
CA ALA A 9 3.09 -15.83 -52.52
C ALA A 9 2.42 -16.14 -51.18
N ILE A 10 1.63 -17.23 -51.08
CA ILE A 10 0.99 -17.67 -49.85
C ILE A 10 2.01 -18.23 -48.86
N ALA A 11 3.00 -19.01 -49.36
CA ALA A 11 4.09 -19.54 -48.52
C ALA A 11 4.98 -18.43 -47.94
N ALA A 12 5.27 -17.38 -48.73
CA ALA A 12 6.07 -16.22 -48.28
C ALA A 12 5.32 -15.39 -47.25
N LEU A 13 3.99 -15.25 -47.36
CA LEU A 13 3.16 -14.54 -46.39
C LEU A 13 3.06 -15.28 -45.03
N LEU A 14 2.92 -16.64 -45.08
CA LEU A 14 2.93 -17.47 -43.88
C LEU A 14 4.29 -17.47 -43.17
N ALA A 15 5.39 -17.49 -43.91
CA ALA A 15 6.74 -17.40 -43.35
C ALA A 15 7.00 -16.03 -42.71
N ALA A 16 6.51 -14.92 -43.31
CA ALA A 16 6.62 -13.57 -42.70
C ALA A 16 5.81 -13.42 -41.40
N CYS A 17 4.64 -14.06 -41.30
CA CYS A 17 3.85 -14.09 -40.06
C CYS A 17 4.53 -14.89 -38.94
N LEU A 18 5.25 -15.96 -39.26
CA LEU A 18 6.00 -16.77 -38.27
C LEU A 18 7.26 -16.02 -37.76
N LEU A 19 7.89 -15.17 -38.57
CA LEU A 19 9.04 -14.39 -38.17
C LEU A 19 8.64 -13.16 -37.29
N ALA A 20 7.43 -12.65 -37.43
CA ALA A 20 6.91 -11.59 -36.56
C ALA A 20 6.66 -12.04 -35.11
N ALA A 21 6.52 -13.37 -34.87
CA ALA A 21 6.35 -13.92 -33.54
C ALA A 21 7.65 -13.95 -32.69
N CYS A 22 8.84 -13.80 -33.30
CA CYS A 22 10.12 -13.90 -32.59
C CYS A 22 10.50 -12.72 -31.67
N GLY A 23 9.68 -11.67 -31.60
CA GLY A 23 9.96 -10.49 -30.77
C GLY A 23 9.32 -10.51 -29.37
N HIS A 24 8.61 -11.56 -28.99
CA HIS A 24 7.75 -11.57 -27.80
C HIS A 24 8.38 -12.20 -26.55
N THR A 25 9.53 -12.89 -26.70
CA THR A 25 10.18 -13.56 -25.57
C THR A 25 10.78 -12.52 -24.60
N PRO A 26 10.43 -12.56 -23.31
CA PRO A 26 11.04 -11.69 -22.32
C PRO A 26 12.51 -12.01 -22.12
N THR A 27 13.32 -11.02 -21.82
CA THR A 27 14.71 -11.22 -21.41
C THR A 27 14.75 -11.72 -19.95
N GLN A 28 15.84 -12.43 -19.62
CA GLN A 28 16.06 -12.83 -18.21
C GLN A 28 16.10 -11.63 -17.27
N ALA A 29 16.62 -10.50 -17.73
CA ALA A 29 16.67 -9.27 -16.94
C ALA A 29 15.26 -8.70 -16.64
N GLU A 30 14.34 -8.75 -17.62
CA GLU A 30 12.95 -8.32 -17.42
C GLU A 30 12.23 -9.25 -16.41
N LEU A 31 12.42 -10.57 -16.50
CA LEU A 31 11.83 -11.52 -15.54
C LEU A 31 12.43 -11.32 -14.13
N THR A 32 13.72 -11.14 -14.01
CA THR A 32 14.36 -10.85 -12.73
C THR A 32 13.84 -9.55 -12.12
N ALA A 33 13.58 -8.51 -12.93
CA ALA A 33 13.05 -7.24 -12.45
C ALA A 33 11.64 -7.40 -11.87
N VAL A 34 10.73 -8.14 -12.54
CA VAL A 34 9.39 -8.36 -12.00
C VAL A 34 9.42 -9.27 -10.77
N ASP A 35 10.27 -10.29 -10.73
CA ASP A 35 10.44 -11.15 -9.55
C ASP A 35 10.95 -10.38 -8.34
N ALA A 36 11.87 -9.44 -8.54
CA ALA A 36 12.35 -8.56 -7.47
C ALA A 36 11.24 -7.62 -6.94
N MET A 37 10.37 -7.12 -7.81
CA MET A 37 9.21 -6.30 -7.39
C MET A 37 8.18 -7.14 -6.63
N ILE A 38 7.91 -8.39 -7.04
CA ILE A 38 7.04 -9.32 -6.31
C ILE A 38 7.60 -9.54 -4.89
N GLN A 39 8.87 -9.91 -4.76
CA GLN A 39 9.52 -10.14 -3.46
C GLN A 39 9.47 -8.89 -2.57
N HIS A 40 9.67 -7.70 -3.14
CA HIS A 40 9.57 -6.45 -2.41
C HIS A 40 8.14 -6.18 -1.92
N THR A 41 7.13 -6.40 -2.76
CA THR A 41 5.71 -6.27 -2.39
C THR A 41 5.32 -7.27 -1.31
N ASP A 42 5.73 -8.54 -1.43
CA ASP A 42 5.49 -9.57 -0.42
C ASP A 42 6.17 -9.21 0.93
N SER A 43 7.36 -8.59 0.88
CA SER A 43 8.05 -8.09 2.08
C SER A 43 7.30 -6.93 2.75
N MET A 44 6.75 -5.99 1.96
CA MET A 44 5.92 -4.90 2.46
C MET A 44 4.62 -5.42 3.08
N SER A 45 3.97 -6.42 2.45
CA SER A 45 2.79 -7.08 3.02
C SER A 45 3.09 -7.75 4.35
N ALA A 46 4.21 -8.48 4.45
CA ALA A 46 4.65 -9.09 5.70
C ALA A 46 5.04 -8.06 6.79
N GLU A 47 5.52 -6.90 6.41
CA GLU A 47 5.76 -5.78 7.33
C GLU A 47 4.44 -5.19 7.83
N MET A 48 3.47 -5.00 6.93
CA MET A 48 2.12 -4.56 7.26
C MET A 48 1.40 -5.51 8.21
N ASP A 49 1.55 -6.83 8.03
CA ASP A 49 0.93 -7.84 8.89
C ASP A 49 1.52 -7.85 10.32
N ARG A 50 2.76 -7.37 10.46
CA ARG A 50 3.40 -7.17 11.78
C ARG A 50 3.02 -5.86 12.44
N ALA A 51 2.37 -4.94 11.70
CA ALA A 51 1.86 -3.72 12.30
C ALA A 51 0.79 -4.08 13.36
N ASP A 52 0.98 -3.57 14.59
CA ASP A 52 0.12 -3.90 15.72
C ASP A 52 -1.23 -3.15 15.61
N THR A 53 -2.02 -3.55 14.61
CA THR A 53 -3.35 -3.01 14.34
C THR A 53 -4.29 -3.26 15.53
N ASP A 54 -4.09 -4.36 16.26
CA ASP A 54 -4.91 -4.69 17.42
C ASP A 54 -4.61 -3.74 18.60
N ALA A 55 -3.35 -3.34 18.79
CA ALA A 55 -3.02 -2.30 19.77
C ALA A 55 -3.66 -0.95 19.41
N LEU A 56 -3.68 -0.57 18.12
CA LEU A 56 -4.35 0.65 17.68
C LEU A 56 -5.86 0.59 17.90
N ARG A 57 -6.52 -0.52 17.58
CA ARG A 57 -7.94 -0.75 17.86
C ARG A 57 -8.24 -0.75 19.36
N HIS A 58 -7.36 -1.34 20.16
CA HIS A 58 -7.49 -1.28 21.61
C HIS A 58 -7.37 0.15 22.13
N MET A 59 -6.46 0.96 21.56
CA MET A 59 -6.38 2.40 21.88
C MET A 59 -7.66 3.15 21.54
N GLU A 60 -8.28 2.85 20.40
CA GLU A 60 -9.57 3.41 19.99
C GLU A 60 -10.68 3.04 20.97
N ALA A 61 -10.80 1.76 21.33
CA ALA A 61 -11.79 1.28 22.29
C ALA A 61 -11.63 1.91 23.68
N LEU A 62 -10.39 2.08 24.15
CA LEU A 62 -10.10 2.78 25.41
C LEU A 62 -10.51 4.25 25.37
N PHE A 63 -10.21 4.93 24.24
CA PHE A 63 -10.62 6.33 24.07
C PHE A 63 -12.14 6.49 24.07
N GLU A 64 -12.88 5.61 23.38
CA GLU A 64 -14.34 5.63 23.39
C GLU A 64 -14.92 5.40 24.82
N ALA A 65 -14.31 4.54 25.60
CA ALA A 65 -14.70 4.32 27.00
C ALA A 65 -14.40 5.55 27.90
N GLU A 66 -13.35 6.29 27.59
CA GLU A 66 -12.96 7.51 28.33
C GLU A 66 -13.74 8.76 27.88
N ARG A 67 -14.34 8.76 26.67
CA ARG A 67 -15.00 9.92 26.05
C ARG A 67 -15.98 10.64 26.98
N PRO A 68 -16.91 9.97 27.70
CA PRO A 68 -17.85 10.69 28.58
C PRO A 68 -17.15 11.46 29.71
N ALA A 69 -16.06 10.92 30.25
CA ALA A 69 -15.27 11.60 31.29
C ALA A 69 -14.46 12.78 30.71
N LEU A 70 -13.94 12.63 29.49
CA LEU A 70 -13.26 13.69 28.74
C LEU A 70 -14.22 14.84 28.44
N ASP A 71 -15.42 14.56 27.93
CA ASP A 71 -16.44 15.57 27.60
C ASP A 71 -16.85 16.35 28.85
N LYS A 72 -17.05 15.67 29.98
CA LYS A 72 -17.32 16.30 31.27
C LYS A 72 -16.16 17.23 31.69
N ARG A 73 -14.92 16.75 31.55
CA ARG A 73 -13.73 17.52 31.93
C ARG A 73 -13.52 18.75 31.03
N PHE A 74 -13.87 18.68 29.74
CA PHE A 74 -13.85 19.85 28.84
C PHE A 74 -14.86 20.95 29.23
N ALA A 75 -15.96 20.58 29.91
CA ALA A 75 -16.94 21.55 30.40
C ALA A 75 -16.46 22.28 31.68
N ASP A 76 -15.44 21.77 32.35
CA ASP A 76 -14.87 22.36 33.54
C ASP A 76 -13.87 23.51 33.20
N THR A 77 -13.56 24.35 34.18
CA THR A 77 -12.48 25.32 34.05
C THR A 77 -11.13 24.61 34.11
N LEU A 78 -10.40 24.62 33.00
CA LEU A 78 -9.07 24.03 32.86
C LEU A 78 -7.99 25.14 32.97
N ASN A 79 -6.87 24.83 33.59
CA ASN A 79 -5.69 25.65 33.41
C ASN A 79 -5.06 25.45 32.01
N PRO A 80 -4.22 26.36 31.50
CA PRO A 80 -3.69 26.27 30.14
C PRO A 80 -2.94 24.96 29.84
N ARG A 81 -2.21 24.40 30.81
CA ARG A 81 -1.47 23.16 30.66
C ARG A 81 -2.40 21.94 30.56
N GLU A 82 -3.43 21.91 31.38
CA GLU A 82 -4.47 20.88 31.34
C GLU A 82 -5.22 20.91 30.00
N ALA A 83 -5.61 22.11 29.56
CA ALA A 83 -6.29 22.31 28.28
C ALA A 83 -5.43 21.85 27.11
N GLU A 84 -4.12 22.15 27.13
CA GLU A 84 -3.19 21.68 26.10
C GLU A 84 -3.07 20.15 26.05
N VAL A 85 -2.84 19.50 27.19
CA VAL A 85 -2.70 18.04 27.29
C VAL A 85 -3.98 17.35 26.85
N LEU A 86 -5.12 17.77 27.36
CA LEU A 86 -6.43 17.19 27.07
C LEU A 86 -6.80 17.38 25.59
N GLY A 87 -6.57 18.60 25.04
CA GLY A 87 -6.82 18.91 23.63
C GLY A 87 -5.93 18.12 22.67
N ASN A 88 -4.65 17.98 22.99
CA ASN A 88 -3.72 17.17 22.18
C ASN A 88 -4.08 15.69 22.20
N TYR A 89 -4.42 15.16 23.39
CA TYR A 89 -4.88 13.77 23.53
C TYR A 89 -6.17 13.53 22.73
N HIS A 90 -7.18 14.38 22.92
CA HIS A 90 -8.45 14.28 22.19
C HIS A 90 -8.23 14.29 20.67
N ARG A 91 -7.49 15.28 20.16
CA ARG A 91 -7.19 15.36 18.72
C ARG A 91 -6.45 14.12 18.20
N ALA A 92 -5.51 13.62 18.97
CA ALA A 92 -4.77 12.41 18.59
C ALA A 92 -5.68 11.17 18.50
N MET A 93 -6.57 11.00 19.46
CA MET A 93 -7.44 9.82 19.54
C MET A 93 -8.68 9.94 18.66
N ALA A 94 -9.31 11.12 18.59
CA ALA A 94 -10.55 11.32 17.83
C ALA A 94 -10.33 11.54 16.33
N GLU A 95 -9.17 12.07 15.91
CA GLU A 95 -8.93 12.44 14.50
C GLU A 95 -7.78 11.62 13.89
N ARG A 96 -6.61 11.58 14.57
CA ARG A 96 -5.42 10.95 14.00
C ARG A 96 -5.48 9.42 14.00
N LEU A 97 -6.00 8.80 15.07
CA LEU A 97 -6.07 7.34 15.19
C LEU A 97 -7.03 6.70 14.19
N PRO A 98 -8.30 7.17 14.02
CA PRO A 98 -9.19 6.61 13.00
C PRO A 98 -8.64 6.80 11.58
N GLY A 99 -8.05 7.96 11.29
CA GLY A 99 -7.41 8.22 10.01
C GLY A 99 -6.24 7.28 9.73
N LEU A 100 -5.45 6.94 10.74
CA LEU A 100 -4.35 5.98 10.62
C LEU A 100 -4.85 4.55 10.39
N LEU A 101 -5.89 4.11 11.11
CA LEU A 101 -6.51 2.81 10.91
C LEU A 101 -7.10 2.67 9.50
N ALA A 102 -7.76 3.70 8.99
CA ALA A 102 -8.28 3.72 7.62
C ALA A 102 -7.16 3.63 6.57
N GLN A 103 -6.04 4.34 6.80
CA GLN A 103 -4.89 4.29 5.90
C GLN A 103 -4.22 2.92 5.91
N LEU A 104 -4.06 2.27 7.07
CA LEU A 104 -3.54 0.91 7.18
C LEU A 104 -4.41 -0.09 6.40
N ALA A 105 -5.73 0.03 6.52
CA ALA A 105 -6.66 -0.83 5.78
C ALA A 105 -6.58 -0.60 4.27
N GLY A 106 -6.49 0.66 3.82
CA GLY A 106 -6.32 1.01 2.41
C GLY A 106 -5.01 0.51 1.82
N GLU A 107 -3.90 0.70 2.53
CA GLU A 107 -2.58 0.26 2.08
C GLU A 107 -2.48 -1.26 1.94
N ARG A 108 -3.14 -2.02 2.83
CA ARG A 108 -3.24 -3.48 2.71
C ARG A 108 -3.90 -3.90 1.39
N VAL A 109 -5.01 -3.27 1.03
CA VAL A 109 -5.72 -3.54 -0.23
C VAL A 109 -4.85 -3.19 -1.44
N GLU A 110 -4.10 -2.09 -1.37
CA GLU A 110 -3.19 -1.67 -2.45
C GLU A 110 -2.00 -2.63 -2.62
N LEU A 111 -1.42 -3.12 -1.53
CA LEU A 111 -0.34 -4.12 -1.55
C LEU A 111 -0.83 -5.44 -2.14
N ASP A 112 -1.99 -5.93 -1.74
CA ASP A 112 -2.59 -7.14 -2.30
C ASP A 112 -2.83 -6.98 -3.81
N SER A 113 -3.42 -5.86 -4.23
CA SER A 113 -3.66 -5.54 -5.64
C SER A 113 -2.36 -5.45 -6.44
N ALA A 114 -1.31 -4.83 -5.89
CA ALA A 114 0.00 -4.74 -6.51
C ALA A 114 0.63 -6.14 -6.69
N GLY A 115 0.54 -6.99 -5.67
CA GLY A 115 1.01 -8.37 -5.72
C GLY A 115 0.32 -9.17 -6.84
N HIS A 116 -0.99 -9.04 -6.99
CA HIS A 116 -1.75 -9.68 -8.08
C HIS A 116 -1.30 -9.16 -9.45
N ARG A 117 -1.27 -7.85 -9.67
CA ARG A 117 -0.84 -7.25 -10.95
C ARG A 117 0.58 -7.69 -11.36
N LEU A 118 1.50 -7.74 -10.42
CA LEU A 118 2.88 -8.15 -10.69
C LEU A 118 2.95 -9.63 -11.09
N ARG A 119 2.19 -10.52 -10.47
CA ARG A 119 2.13 -11.94 -10.83
C ARG A 119 1.48 -12.13 -12.20
N ASP A 120 0.42 -11.39 -12.52
CA ASP A 120 -0.23 -11.38 -13.83
C ASP A 120 0.74 -10.86 -14.91
N LEU A 121 1.42 -9.74 -14.65
CA LEU A 121 2.44 -9.20 -15.56
C LEU A 121 3.55 -10.24 -15.85
N ARG A 122 4.05 -10.91 -14.81
CA ARG A 122 5.05 -11.97 -14.94
C ARG A 122 4.53 -13.12 -15.82
N HIS A 123 3.28 -13.55 -15.57
CA HIS A 123 2.63 -14.60 -16.36
C HIS A 123 2.51 -14.21 -17.82
N ASP A 124 1.97 -13.02 -18.11
CA ASP A 124 1.78 -12.51 -19.47
C ASP A 124 3.10 -12.39 -20.22
N MET A 125 4.14 -11.93 -19.54
CA MET A 125 5.50 -11.90 -20.09
C MET A 125 6.00 -13.29 -20.45
N GLN A 126 5.85 -14.28 -19.57
CA GLN A 126 6.30 -15.66 -19.80
C GLN A 126 5.53 -16.34 -20.94
N GLN A 127 4.25 -16.04 -21.09
CA GLN A 127 3.42 -16.54 -22.19
C GLN A 127 3.65 -15.81 -23.52
N GLY A 128 4.50 -14.77 -23.53
CA GLY A 128 4.76 -13.98 -24.74
C GLY A 128 3.55 -13.17 -25.23
N LEU A 129 2.60 -12.87 -24.33
CA LEU A 129 1.38 -12.13 -24.64
C LEU A 129 1.62 -10.63 -24.84
N MET A 130 2.81 -10.14 -24.49
CA MET A 130 3.17 -8.72 -24.53
C MET A 130 4.33 -8.44 -25.47
N GLY A 131 4.19 -7.42 -26.32
CA GLY A 131 5.30 -6.89 -27.12
C GLY A 131 6.34 -6.20 -26.23
N ARG A 132 7.59 -6.04 -26.75
CA ARG A 132 8.70 -5.45 -25.99
C ARG A 132 8.36 -4.06 -25.40
N ALA A 133 7.77 -3.17 -26.22
CA ALA A 133 7.41 -1.82 -25.76
C ALA A 133 6.38 -1.85 -24.62
N GLN A 134 5.40 -2.78 -24.69
CA GLN A 134 4.40 -2.94 -23.65
C GLN A 134 5.03 -3.44 -22.35
N ARG A 135 5.94 -4.44 -22.41
CA ARG A 135 6.66 -4.94 -21.22
C ARG A 135 7.48 -3.84 -20.56
N THR A 136 8.25 -3.08 -21.34
CA THR A 136 9.05 -1.96 -20.80
C THR A 136 8.16 -0.96 -20.09
N SER A 137 7.07 -0.52 -20.74
CA SER A 137 6.12 0.44 -20.15
C SER A 137 5.47 -0.09 -18.87
N ALA A 138 5.05 -1.36 -18.85
CA ALA A 138 4.45 -1.99 -17.70
C ALA A 138 5.44 -2.11 -16.53
N LEU A 139 6.67 -2.58 -16.78
CA LEU A 139 7.72 -2.67 -15.77
C LEU A 139 8.05 -1.31 -15.17
N ASP A 140 8.15 -0.26 -15.98
CA ASP A 140 8.40 1.09 -15.49
C ASP A 140 7.24 1.64 -14.66
N ALA A 141 6.00 1.33 -15.04
CA ALA A 141 4.82 1.73 -14.30
C ALA A 141 4.78 1.02 -12.91
N GLU A 142 4.96 -0.30 -12.88
CA GLU A 142 4.95 -1.07 -11.64
C GLU A 142 6.13 -0.71 -10.72
N LYS A 143 7.30 -0.40 -11.28
CA LYS A 143 8.45 0.08 -10.50
C LYS A 143 8.16 1.41 -9.79
N ARG A 144 7.54 2.37 -10.50
CA ARG A 144 7.12 3.65 -9.88
C ARG A 144 6.09 3.41 -8.79
N TRP A 145 5.09 2.55 -9.07
CA TRP A 145 4.04 2.22 -8.11
C TRP A 145 4.60 1.56 -6.85
N ASN A 146 5.47 0.57 -7.00
CA ASN A 146 6.14 -0.12 -5.90
C ASN A 146 6.95 0.85 -5.02
N THR A 147 7.62 1.83 -5.63
CA THR A 147 8.32 2.90 -4.90
C THR A 147 7.34 3.77 -4.10
N THR A 148 6.18 4.10 -4.67
CA THR A 148 5.13 4.88 -4.00
C THR A 148 4.56 4.12 -2.79
N LEU A 149 4.23 2.84 -2.95
CA LEU A 149 3.75 1.98 -1.86
C LEU A 149 4.76 1.92 -0.70
N ARG A 150 6.06 1.78 -1.00
CA ARG A 150 7.10 1.81 0.05
C ARG A 150 7.11 3.12 0.82
N GLN A 151 7.04 4.26 0.14
CA GLN A 151 7.00 5.58 0.78
C GLN A 151 5.74 5.76 1.63
N GLN A 152 4.59 5.27 1.17
CA GLN A 152 3.34 5.30 1.92
C GLN A 152 3.44 4.47 3.20
N LEU A 153 3.95 3.24 3.10
CA LEU A 153 4.14 2.36 4.25
C LEU A 153 5.12 2.95 5.27
N ASP A 154 6.24 3.52 4.83
CA ASP A 154 7.20 4.21 5.71
C ASP A 154 6.55 5.38 6.45
N SER A 155 5.73 6.16 5.75
CA SER A 155 4.98 7.28 6.33
C SER A 155 3.95 6.81 7.36
N ILE A 156 3.22 5.73 7.08
CA ILE A 156 2.24 5.13 8.00
C ILE A 156 2.95 4.63 9.26
N ASN A 157 4.05 3.89 9.11
CA ASN A 157 4.84 3.38 10.22
C ASN A 157 5.37 4.51 11.12
N ALA A 158 5.92 5.57 10.52
CA ALA A 158 6.39 6.74 11.28
C ALA A 158 5.27 7.40 12.10
N ARG A 159 4.07 7.55 11.51
CA ARG A 159 2.90 8.11 12.20
C ARG A 159 2.36 7.20 13.29
N THR A 160 2.37 5.88 13.06
CA THR A 160 2.00 4.88 14.08
C THR A 160 2.92 4.99 15.29
N HIS A 161 4.23 4.98 15.07
CA HIS A 161 5.20 5.13 16.17
C HIS A 161 5.07 6.47 16.90
N ALA A 162 4.83 7.56 16.17
CA ALA A 162 4.61 8.86 16.80
C ALA A 162 3.36 8.85 17.69
N LEU A 163 2.24 8.33 17.19
CA LEU A 163 0.98 8.26 17.93
C LEU A 163 1.11 7.42 19.23
N VAL A 164 1.74 6.25 19.13
CA VAL A 164 1.97 5.36 20.29
C VAL A 164 2.85 6.06 21.34
N ARG A 165 3.94 6.71 20.90
CA ARG A 165 4.84 7.46 21.78
C ARG A 165 4.12 8.64 22.45
N ASP A 166 3.39 9.44 21.69
CA ASP A 166 2.66 10.61 22.16
C ASP A 166 1.60 10.20 23.18
N ARG A 167 0.81 9.15 22.89
CA ARG A 167 -0.17 8.60 23.84
C ARG A 167 0.49 8.18 25.15
N LYS A 168 1.62 7.49 25.09
CA LYS A 168 2.37 7.07 26.29
C LYS A 168 2.82 8.27 27.11
N ALA A 169 3.26 9.36 26.47
CA ALA A 169 3.68 10.58 27.15
C ALA A 169 2.51 11.28 27.86
N TRP A 170 1.31 11.28 27.27
CA TRP A 170 0.14 11.93 27.87
C TRP A 170 -0.57 11.08 28.93
N ARG A 171 -0.39 9.76 28.92
CA ARG A 171 -1.23 8.83 29.71
C ARG A 171 -1.30 9.18 31.19
N ALA A 172 -0.17 9.44 31.84
CA ALA A 172 -0.13 9.79 33.27
C ALA A 172 -0.89 11.07 33.59
N ALA A 173 -0.80 12.09 32.71
CA ALA A 173 -1.52 13.34 32.89
C ALA A 173 -3.03 13.17 32.67
N ILE A 174 -3.43 12.41 31.64
CA ILE A 174 -4.83 12.09 31.37
C ILE A 174 -5.44 11.29 32.55
N ASP A 175 -4.75 10.28 33.04
CA ASP A 175 -5.20 9.51 34.20
C ASP A 175 -5.42 10.37 35.44
N SER A 176 -4.56 11.40 35.62
CA SER A 176 -4.72 12.36 36.73
C SER A 176 -5.91 13.29 36.53
N LEU A 177 -6.16 13.74 35.28
CA LEU A 177 -7.26 14.64 34.93
C LEU A 177 -8.63 13.99 34.97
N LEU A 178 -8.71 12.69 34.69
CA LEU A 178 -9.95 11.92 34.65
C LEU A 178 -10.30 11.24 35.99
N ARG A 179 -9.41 11.32 36.99
CA ARG A 179 -9.77 10.84 38.35
C ARG A 179 -10.78 11.79 38.97
N PRO A 180 -11.83 11.27 39.59
CA PRO A 180 -12.84 12.05 40.31
C PRO A 180 -12.25 12.75 41.54
#